data_971aaefa3e777ff003e1baea353cd27b
#
_entry.id   971aaefa3e777ff003e1baea353cd27b
#
_cell.length_a   1.000
_cell.length_b   1.000
_cell.length_c   1.000
_cell.angle_alpha   90.00
_cell.angle_beta   90.00
_cell.angle_gamma   90.00
#
_symmetry.space_group_name_H-M   'P 1'
#
loop_
_entity.id
_entity.type
_entity.pdbx_description
1 polymer ?
#
loop_
_entity_poly.entity_id
_entity_poly.type
_entity_poly.pdbx_seq_one_letter_code
_entity_poly.pdbx_strand_id
1 'polypeptide(L)'
;MANQINQVILPAARTLKEFDELMESSYERIILLNAHVAQVKPLGKRARAFGKKLLIHADLIDGLKSDEYAMEFLAQEAQPEGIITTRNSAVLAAKKKGLISIQRLFLIDTMALDSSLTQLARTKPDYVEVLPGIIPHLIEEITVRTKIPVIAGGFIRTMEDVDRAILAGATSVTTSRRELWTKS
;
A
#
# COMPACT_ATOMS: atom_id res chain seq x y z
N MET A 1 -5.60 -10.93 15.17
CA MET A 1 -5.12 -9.54 15.35
C MET A 1 -3.65 -9.33 14.97
N ALA A 2 -3.02 -10.21 14.20
CA ALA A 2 -1.57 -10.16 13.91
C ALA A 2 -1.14 -9.24 12.74
N ASN A 3 -2.06 -8.63 12.00
CA ASN A 3 -1.74 -7.92 10.75
C ASN A 3 -2.18 -6.45 10.75
N GLN A 4 -2.22 -5.79 11.91
CA GLN A 4 -2.58 -4.38 11.95
C GLN A 4 -1.37 -3.50 11.61
N ILE A 5 -1.54 -2.57 10.66
CA ILE A 5 -0.53 -1.55 10.32
C ILE A 5 -0.64 -0.43 11.36
N ASN A 6 0.34 -0.33 12.26
CA ASN A 6 0.39 0.69 13.32
C ASN A 6 1.45 1.78 13.03
N GLN A 7 1.86 1.92 11.78
CA GLN A 7 2.87 2.87 11.33
C GLN A 7 2.19 4.01 10.58
N VAL A 8 2.38 5.26 11.04
CA VAL A 8 1.73 6.44 10.46
C VAL A 8 2.22 6.72 9.05
N ILE A 9 3.54 6.77 8.85
CA ILE A 9 4.14 6.99 7.53
C ILE A 9 4.64 5.67 6.98
N LEU A 10 4.13 5.26 5.82
CA LEU A 10 4.59 4.12 5.05
C LEU A 10 5.48 4.63 3.91
N PRO A 11 6.81 4.59 4.07
CA PRO A 11 7.73 5.07 3.05
C PRO A 11 7.70 4.17 1.84
N ALA A 12 7.66 4.77 0.63
CA ALA A 12 7.48 4.07 -0.62
C ALA A 12 8.66 4.26 -1.56
N ALA A 13 9.48 3.22 -1.73
CA ALA A 13 10.65 3.21 -2.60
C ALA A 13 10.25 3.07 -4.07
N ARG A 14 10.72 4.00 -4.91
CA ARG A 14 10.56 3.99 -6.37
C ARG A 14 11.79 3.43 -7.08
N THR A 15 12.93 3.43 -6.41
CA THR A 15 14.22 2.99 -6.95
C THR A 15 14.91 2.03 -5.98
N LEU A 16 15.85 1.23 -6.50
CA LEU A 16 16.66 0.35 -5.66
C LEU A 16 17.48 1.13 -4.63
N LYS A 17 17.95 2.33 -4.98
CA LYS A 17 18.68 3.19 -4.04
C LYS A 17 17.79 3.60 -2.87
N GLU A 18 16.55 4.04 -3.13
CA GLU A 18 15.58 4.37 -2.09
C GLU A 18 15.23 3.14 -1.24
N PHE A 19 15.10 1.97 -1.87
CA PHE A 19 14.88 0.72 -1.16
C PHE A 19 16.03 0.40 -0.21
N ASP A 20 17.27 0.54 -0.67
CA ASP A 20 18.47 0.30 0.15
C ASP A 20 18.56 1.26 1.34
N GLU A 21 18.23 2.53 1.15
CA GLU A 21 18.17 3.52 2.23
C GLU A 21 17.12 3.14 3.28
N LEU A 22 15.97 2.61 2.86
CA LEU A 22 14.92 2.16 3.78
C LEU A 22 15.30 0.91 4.58
N MET A 23 16.24 0.09 4.10
CA MET A 23 16.74 -1.04 4.89
C MET A 23 17.41 -0.57 6.19
N GLU A 24 18.13 0.55 6.17
CA GLU A 24 18.84 1.12 7.32
C GLU A 24 17.94 2.04 8.18
N SER A 25 16.71 2.30 7.75
CA SER A 25 15.78 3.19 8.46
C SER A 25 15.16 2.53 9.69
N SER A 26 14.52 3.33 10.56
CA SER A 26 13.74 2.83 11.70
C SER A 26 12.37 2.26 11.33
N TYR A 27 11.91 2.46 10.08
CA TYR A 27 10.61 1.97 9.63
C TYR A 27 10.56 0.45 9.59
N GLU A 28 9.54 -0.13 10.21
CA GLU A 28 9.28 -1.57 10.18
C GLU A 28 8.68 -1.98 8.82
N ARG A 29 7.70 -1.22 8.34
CA ARG A 29 7.00 -1.44 7.07
C ARG A 29 7.44 -0.47 6.01
N ILE A 30 7.74 -1.00 4.84
CA ILE A 30 8.16 -0.25 3.66
C ILE A 30 7.39 -0.71 2.43
N ILE A 31 7.22 0.19 1.46
CA ILE A 31 6.53 -0.11 0.21
C ILE A 31 7.54 -0.16 -0.94
N LEU A 32 7.48 -1.23 -1.73
CA LEU A 32 8.14 -1.34 -3.02
C LEU A 32 7.14 -0.92 -4.11
N LEU A 33 7.37 0.25 -4.72
CA LEU A 33 6.51 0.75 -5.80
C LEU A 33 6.89 0.12 -7.14
N ASN A 34 8.17 0.18 -7.51
CA ASN A 34 8.63 -0.29 -8.81
C ASN A 34 9.74 -1.32 -8.64
N ALA A 35 9.63 -2.40 -9.40
CA ALA A 35 10.69 -3.38 -9.57
C ALA A 35 10.44 -4.19 -10.84
N HIS A 36 11.46 -4.87 -11.35
CA HIS A 36 11.31 -5.91 -12.37
C HIS A 36 10.99 -7.25 -11.70
N VAL A 37 10.21 -8.10 -12.34
CA VAL A 37 9.80 -9.40 -11.78
C VAL A 37 10.98 -10.27 -11.31
N ALA A 38 12.12 -10.21 -12.00
CA ALA A 38 13.35 -10.91 -11.59
C ALA A 38 13.97 -10.37 -10.29
N GLN A 39 13.59 -9.17 -9.85
CA GLN A 39 14.14 -8.53 -8.64
C GLN A 39 13.29 -8.80 -7.39
N VAL A 40 12.03 -9.23 -7.53
CA VAL A 40 11.13 -9.34 -6.37
C VAL A 40 11.63 -10.35 -5.34
N LYS A 41 12.18 -11.49 -5.79
CA LYS A 41 12.74 -12.51 -4.89
C LYS A 41 13.94 -12.01 -4.09
N PRO A 42 15.01 -11.47 -4.70
CA PRO A 42 16.15 -10.93 -3.95
C PRO A 42 15.76 -9.73 -3.06
N LEU A 43 14.85 -8.85 -3.49
CA LEU A 43 14.39 -7.73 -2.68
C LEU A 43 13.57 -8.19 -1.47
N GLY A 44 12.67 -9.17 -1.63
CA GLY A 44 11.94 -9.77 -0.50
C GLY A 44 12.86 -10.45 0.51
N LYS A 45 13.86 -11.21 0.03
CA LYS A 45 14.88 -11.82 0.89
C LYS A 45 15.67 -10.76 1.66
N ARG A 46 16.07 -9.68 0.99
CA ARG A 46 16.82 -8.59 1.60
C ARG A 46 15.98 -7.86 2.66
N ALA A 47 14.73 -7.51 2.37
CA ALA A 47 13.84 -6.88 3.34
C ALA A 47 13.76 -7.72 4.63
N ARG A 48 13.52 -9.02 4.51
CA ARG A 48 13.48 -9.92 5.67
C ARG A 48 14.79 -9.99 6.44
N ALA A 49 15.94 -9.99 5.74
CA ALA A 49 17.25 -10.01 6.40
C ALA A 49 17.49 -8.76 7.26
N PHE A 50 16.88 -7.63 6.92
CA PHE A 50 16.89 -6.38 7.69
C PHE A 50 15.71 -6.25 8.66
N GLY A 51 14.90 -7.30 8.84
CA GLY A 51 13.73 -7.29 9.71
C GLY A 51 12.57 -6.41 9.20
N LYS A 52 12.57 -6.07 7.90
CA LYS A 52 11.53 -5.23 7.30
C LYS A 52 10.34 -6.05 6.83
N LYS A 53 9.16 -5.49 7.00
CA LYS A 53 7.89 -5.99 6.47
C LYS A 53 7.60 -5.29 5.14
N LEU A 54 7.65 -6.04 4.06
CA LEU A 54 7.53 -5.51 2.71
C LEU A 54 6.09 -5.51 2.24
N LEU A 55 5.59 -4.35 1.79
CA LEU A 55 4.37 -4.21 1.02
C LEU A 55 4.74 -3.98 -0.45
N ILE A 56 4.16 -4.75 -1.38
CA ILE A 56 4.49 -4.66 -2.81
C ILE A 56 3.31 -4.10 -3.59
N HIS A 57 3.56 -3.07 -4.40
CA HIS A 57 2.58 -2.59 -5.36
C HIS A 57 2.59 -3.47 -6.61
N ALA A 58 1.72 -4.49 -6.64
CA ALA A 58 1.76 -5.53 -7.66
C ALA A 58 1.56 -5.00 -9.10
N ASP A 59 0.74 -3.96 -9.26
CA ASP A 59 0.44 -3.38 -10.59
C ASP A 59 1.63 -2.64 -11.21
N LEU A 60 2.69 -2.38 -10.44
CA LEU A 60 3.90 -1.65 -10.86
C LEU A 60 5.14 -2.56 -10.93
N ILE A 61 4.96 -3.88 -10.91
CA ILE A 61 6.05 -4.82 -11.13
C ILE A 61 6.17 -5.10 -12.63
N ASP A 62 7.25 -4.63 -13.23
CA ASP A 62 7.52 -4.84 -14.65
C ASP A 62 7.69 -6.33 -14.96
N GLY A 63 6.99 -6.79 -16.01
CA GLY A 63 7.01 -8.19 -16.41
C GLY A 63 6.07 -9.09 -15.62
N LEU A 64 5.25 -8.55 -14.71
CA LEU A 64 4.26 -9.28 -13.95
C LEU A 64 2.84 -8.79 -14.27
N LYS A 65 1.97 -9.68 -14.70
CA LYS A 65 0.55 -9.37 -14.86
C LYS A 65 -0.15 -9.56 -13.52
N SER A 66 -0.77 -8.50 -12.96
CA SER A 66 -1.46 -8.55 -11.66
C SER A 66 -2.74 -9.39 -11.73
N ASP A 67 -2.61 -10.71 -11.73
CA ASP A 67 -3.68 -11.70 -11.66
C ASP A 67 -3.47 -12.65 -10.45
N GLU A 68 -4.26 -13.69 -10.33
CA GLU A 68 -4.16 -14.65 -9.22
C GLU A 68 -2.84 -15.41 -9.19
N TYR A 69 -2.27 -15.73 -10.36
CA TYR A 69 -0.98 -16.42 -10.46
C TYR A 69 0.18 -15.52 -10.03
N ALA A 70 0.08 -14.23 -10.35
CA ALA A 70 1.04 -13.24 -9.87
C ALA A 70 1.02 -13.14 -8.34
N MET A 71 -0.15 -13.20 -7.72
CA MET A 71 -0.26 -13.17 -6.26
C MET A 71 0.35 -14.43 -5.64
N GLU A 72 0.16 -15.58 -6.25
CA GLU A 72 0.82 -16.83 -5.82
C GLU A 72 2.35 -16.71 -5.95
N PHE A 73 2.83 -16.25 -7.10
CA PHE A 73 4.26 -16.05 -7.35
C PHE A 73 4.87 -15.09 -6.32
N LEU A 74 4.26 -13.93 -6.08
CA LEU A 74 4.75 -12.97 -5.09
C LEU A 74 4.75 -13.56 -3.68
N ALA A 75 3.71 -14.30 -3.30
CA ALA A 75 3.63 -14.95 -1.99
C ALA A 75 4.74 -15.98 -1.78
N GLN A 76 5.10 -16.74 -2.82
CA GLN A 76 6.14 -17.77 -2.75
C GLN A 76 7.55 -17.19 -2.84
N GLU A 77 7.80 -16.30 -3.80
CA GLU A 77 9.14 -15.84 -4.13
C GLU A 77 9.59 -14.62 -3.33
N ALA A 78 8.75 -13.59 -3.23
CA ALA A 78 9.06 -12.37 -2.50
C ALA A 78 8.71 -12.49 -1.01
N GLN A 79 7.66 -13.23 -0.68
CA GLN A 79 7.11 -13.40 0.66
C GLN A 79 6.86 -12.05 1.36
N PRO A 80 6.09 -11.14 0.73
CA PRO A 80 5.78 -9.85 1.32
C PRO A 80 4.79 -10.01 2.50
N GLU A 81 4.67 -9.00 3.35
CA GLU A 81 3.59 -8.93 4.34
C GLU A 81 2.24 -8.66 3.67
N GLY A 82 2.24 -7.86 2.59
CA GLY A 82 1.00 -7.50 1.89
C GLY A 82 1.22 -7.01 0.47
N ILE A 83 0.08 -6.85 -0.22
CA ILE A 83 0.00 -6.45 -1.63
C ILE A 83 -0.90 -5.22 -1.76
N ILE A 84 -0.44 -4.25 -2.56
CA ILE A 84 -1.22 -3.09 -2.99
C ILE A 84 -1.58 -3.31 -4.46
N THR A 85 -2.86 -3.23 -4.81
CA THR A 85 -3.33 -3.40 -6.19
C THR A 85 -4.66 -2.69 -6.43
N THR A 86 -4.91 -2.29 -7.67
CA THR A 86 -6.21 -1.76 -8.12
C THR A 86 -7.19 -2.87 -8.53
N ARG A 87 -6.71 -4.11 -8.71
CA ARG A 87 -7.46 -5.20 -9.34
C ARG A 87 -8.17 -6.06 -8.30
N ASN A 88 -9.50 -6.17 -8.42
CA ASN A 88 -10.35 -6.94 -7.52
C ASN A 88 -9.93 -8.42 -7.41
N SER A 89 -9.58 -9.06 -8.54
CA SER A 89 -9.13 -10.46 -8.56
C SER A 89 -7.83 -10.65 -7.78
N ALA A 90 -6.88 -9.72 -7.90
CA ALA A 90 -5.63 -9.75 -7.18
C ALA A 90 -5.82 -9.51 -5.67
N VAL A 91 -6.73 -8.61 -5.26
CA VAL A 91 -7.11 -8.43 -3.85
C VAL A 91 -7.63 -9.74 -3.26
N LEU A 92 -8.57 -10.39 -3.92
CA LEU A 92 -9.13 -11.66 -3.46
C LEU A 92 -8.09 -12.80 -3.40
N ALA A 93 -7.19 -12.85 -4.39
CA ALA A 93 -6.11 -13.83 -4.42
C ALA A 93 -5.09 -13.61 -3.29
N ALA A 94 -4.69 -12.35 -3.04
CA ALA A 94 -3.79 -11.99 -1.94
C ALA A 94 -4.37 -12.44 -0.58
N LYS A 95 -5.66 -12.19 -0.34
CA LYS A 95 -6.36 -12.67 0.86
C LYS A 95 -6.30 -14.18 1.02
N LYS A 96 -6.57 -14.94 -0.05
CA LYS A 96 -6.50 -16.40 -0.03
C LYS A 96 -5.10 -16.93 0.33
N LYS A 97 -4.06 -16.16 0.02
CA LYS A 97 -2.66 -16.50 0.35
C LYS A 97 -2.23 -15.98 1.74
N GLY A 98 -3.14 -15.39 2.50
CA GLY A 98 -2.85 -14.85 3.84
C GLY A 98 -2.02 -13.56 3.85
N LEU A 99 -1.92 -12.87 2.72
CA LEU A 99 -1.27 -11.57 2.60
C LEU A 99 -2.23 -10.45 2.99
N ILE A 100 -1.71 -9.38 3.59
CA ILE A 100 -2.48 -8.15 3.78
C ILE A 100 -2.88 -7.63 2.40
N SER A 101 -4.18 -7.48 2.19
CA SER A 101 -4.74 -6.96 0.95
C SER A 101 -5.05 -5.48 1.08
N ILE A 102 -4.39 -4.65 0.26
CA ILE A 102 -4.60 -3.20 0.20
C ILE A 102 -5.16 -2.88 -1.18
N GLN A 103 -6.42 -2.46 -1.24
CA GLN A 103 -7.05 -2.06 -2.50
C GLN A 103 -6.84 -0.58 -2.75
N ARG A 104 -6.15 -0.24 -3.84
CA ARG A 104 -5.93 1.16 -4.26
C ARG A 104 -7.12 1.68 -5.05
N LEU A 105 -7.58 2.87 -4.69
CA LEU A 105 -8.66 3.59 -5.35
C LEU A 105 -8.17 4.92 -5.90
N PHE A 106 -8.57 5.24 -7.14
CA PHE A 106 -8.37 6.54 -7.75
C PHE A 106 -9.72 7.28 -7.76
N LEU A 107 -9.90 8.22 -6.84
CA LEU A 107 -11.14 8.97 -6.66
C LEU A 107 -11.08 10.29 -7.42
N ILE A 108 -11.31 10.22 -8.73
CA ILE A 108 -11.22 11.37 -9.64
C ILE A 108 -12.56 12.10 -9.83
N ASP A 109 -13.66 11.41 -9.59
CA ASP A 109 -15.03 11.95 -9.68
C ASP A 109 -16.01 11.10 -8.87
N THR A 110 -17.29 11.49 -8.87
CA THR A 110 -18.37 10.79 -8.16
C THR A 110 -18.60 9.37 -8.69
N MET A 111 -18.48 9.16 -10.00
CA MET A 111 -18.67 7.83 -10.61
C MET A 111 -17.56 6.86 -10.18
N ALA A 112 -16.32 7.35 -10.09
CA ALA A 112 -15.20 6.58 -9.59
C ALA A 112 -15.40 6.19 -8.10
N LEU A 113 -15.93 7.11 -7.29
CA LEU A 113 -16.27 6.85 -5.89
C LEU A 113 -17.34 5.77 -5.77
N ASP A 114 -18.47 5.88 -6.46
CA ASP A 114 -19.57 4.92 -6.39
C ASP A 114 -19.16 3.53 -6.90
N SER A 115 -18.41 3.49 -8.00
CA SER A 115 -17.83 2.25 -8.51
C SER A 115 -16.88 1.60 -7.49
N SER A 116 -16.03 2.41 -6.85
CA SER A 116 -15.10 1.95 -5.82
C SER A 116 -15.83 1.34 -4.63
N LEU A 117 -16.86 2.00 -4.12
CA LEU A 117 -17.67 1.49 -3.01
C LEU A 117 -18.34 0.14 -3.34
N THR A 118 -18.85 0.02 -4.56
CA THR A 118 -19.42 -1.25 -5.05
C THR A 118 -18.36 -2.37 -5.09
N GLN A 119 -17.14 -2.05 -5.52
CA GLN A 119 -16.03 -3.00 -5.55
C GLN A 119 -15.60 -3.41 -4.14
N LEU A 120 -15.46 -2.45 -3.22
CA LEU A 120 -15.08 -2.72 -1.83
C LEU A 120 -16.07 -3.63 -1.10
N ALA A 121 -17.36 -3.48 -1.36
CA ALA A 121 -18.39 -4.37 -0.81
C ALA A 121 -18.19 -5.85 -1.21
N ARG A 122 -17.59 -6.10 -2.38
CA ARG A 122 -17.31 -7.45 -2.91
C ARG A 122 -15.96 -7.99 -2.45
N THR A 123 -14.90 -7.17 -2.52
CA THR A 123 -13.53 -7.60 -2.24
C THR A 123 -13.24 -7.64 -0.74
N LYS A 124 -13.81 -6.72 0.03
CA LYS A 124 -13.58 -6.57 1.48
C LYS A 124 -12.09 -6.65 1.82
N PRO A 125 -11.26 -5.75 1.27
CA PRO A 125 -9.82 -5.76 1.54
C PRO A 125 -9.55 -5.46 3.02
N ASP A 126 -8.32 -5.76 3.47
CA ASP A 126 -7.91 -5.44 4.84
C ASP A 126 -7.70 -3.93 5.02
N TYR A 127 -7.26 -3.25 3.96
CA TYR A 127 -7.07 -1.80 3.88
C TYR A 127 -7.51 -1.26 2.52
N VAL A 128 -7.87 0.02 2.50
CA VAL A 128 -8.10 0.80 1.28
C VAL A 128 -7.05 1.89 1.19
N GLU A 129 -6.35 1.98 0.06
CA GLU A 129 -5.49 3.12 -0.22
C GLU A 129 -6.22 4.11 -1.13
N VAL A 130 -6.47 5.33 -0.62
CA VAL A 130 -7.20 6.39 -1.31
C VAL A 130 -6.24 7.36 -1.98
N LEU A 131 -6.40 7.58 -3.28
CA LEU A 131 -5.69 8.59 -4.05
C LEU A 131 -6.71 9.54 -4.74
N PRO A 132 -6.50 10.87 -4.66
CA PRO A 132 -5.43 11.58 -3.95
C PRO A 132 -5.70 11.68 -2.44
N GLY A 133 -4.68 11.40 -1.62
CA GLY A 133 -4.76 11.37 -0.16
C GLY A 133 -4.77 12.75 0.52
N ILE A 134 -4.68 13.82 -0.26
CA ILE A 134 -4.74 15.21 0.24
C ILE A 134 -6.16 15.79 0.32
N ILE A 135 -7.19 14.98 0.08
CA ILE A 135 -8.59 15.41 0.11
C ILE A 135 -9.27 14.82 1.33
N PRO A 136 -9.33 15.53 2.48
CA PRO A 136 -9.80 15.00 3.75
C PRO A 136 -11.22 14.44 3.69
N HIS A 137 -12.16 15.12 3.05
CA HIS A 137 -13.55 14.68 2.98
C HIS A 137 -13.74 13.35 2.23
N LEU A 138 -12.89 12.99 1.24
CA LEU A 138 -12.94 11.68 0.60
C LEU A 138 -12.43 10.56 1.52
N ILE A 139 -11.41 10.84 2.34
CA ILE A 139 -10.90 9.91 3.35
C ILE A 139 -12.01 9.63 4.38
N GLU A 140 -12.63 10.69 4.90
CA GLU A 140 -13.72 10.59 5.87
C GLU A 140 -14.91 9.82 5.29
N GLU A 141 -15.33 10.14 4.05
CA GLU A 141 -16.44 9.46 3.39
C GLU A 141 -16.18 7.95 3.23
N ILE A 142 -15.02 7.55 2.73
CA ILE A 142 -14.65 6.13 2.60
C ILE A 142 -14.60 5.45 3.98
N THR A 143 -14.01 6.09 4.97
CA THR A 143 -13.90 5.56 6.34
C THR A 143 -15.28 5.31 6.93
N VAL A 144 -16.18 6.28 6.84
CA VAL A 144 -17.54 6.20 7.39
C VAL A 144 -18.39 5.16 6.69
N ARG A 145 -18.35 5.15 5.33
CA ARG A 145 -19.21 4.27 4.51
C ARG A 145 -18.77 2.82 4.51
N THR A 146 -17.45 2.54 4.59
CA THR A 146 -16.94 1.17 4.43
C THR A 146 -16.54 0.51 5.73
N LYS A 147 -16.14 1.29 6.74
CA LYS A 147 -15.51 0.82 7.99
C LYS A 147 -14.20 0.05 7.77
N ILE A 148 -13.63 0.13 6.56
CA ILE A 148 -12.33 -0.44 6.25
C ILE A 148 -11.26 0.61 6.60
N PRO A 149 -10.15 0.22 7.26
CA PRO A 149 -9.05 1.15 7.55
C PRO A 149 -8.51 1.79 6.28
N VAL A 150 -8.35 3.12 6.28
CA VAL A 150 -7.92 3.90 5.12
C VAL A 150 -6.44 4.27 5.26
N ILE A 151 -5.71 4.11 4.17
CA ILE A 151 -4.36 4.61 3.95
C ILE A 151 -4.47 5.76 2.94
N ALA A 152 -3.94 6.94 3.25
CA ALA A 152 -3.97 8.07 2.32
C ALA A 152 -2.71 8.12 1.47
N GLY A 153 -2.85 8.10 0.14
CA GLY A 153 -1.72 8.11 -0.80
C GLY A 153 -1.82 9.16 -1.88
N GLY A 154 -0.69 9.53 -2.47
CA GLY A 154 -0.63 10.50 -3.54
C GLY A 154 -0.73 11.95 -3.07
N PHE A 155 0.18 12.77 -3.59
CA PHE A 155 0.33 14.19 -3.28
C PHE A 155 0.65 14.55 -1.82
N ILE A 156 0.92 13.60 -0.95
CA ILE A 156 1.41 13.84 0.42
C ILE A 156 2.84 14.39 0.33
N ARG A 157 3.03 15.67 0.61
CA ARG A 157 4.28 16.40 0.39
C ARG A 157 4.85 17.02 1.65
N THR A 158 4.02 17.27 2.66
CA THR A 158 4.37 17.96 3.91
C THR A 158 3.85 17.19 5.12
N MET A 159 4.36 17.47 6.29
CA MET A 159 3.81 16.92 7.54
C MET A 159 2.38 17.40 7.78
N GLU A 160 2.06 18.62 7.33
CA GLU A 160 0.68 19.14 7.41
C GLU A 160 -0.29 18.28 6.57
N ASP A 161 0.13 17.78 5.38
CA ASP A 161 -0.67 16.86 4.58
C ASP A 161 -0.88 15.53 5.34
N VAL A 162 0.16 15.04 6.02
CA VAL A 162 0.08 13.83 6.87
C VAL A 162 -0.95 14.05 7.98
N ASP A 163 -0.82 15.13 8.74
CA ASP A 163 -1.69 15.44 9.87
C ASP A 163 -3.14 15.59 9.43
N ARG A 164 -3.41 16.28 8.33
CA ARG A 164 -4.75 16.42 7.75
C ARG A 164 -5.36 15.06 7.36
N ALA A 165 -4.58 14.18 6.75
CA ALA A 165 -5.06 12.85 6.37
C ALA A 165 -5.42 12.01 7.61
N ILE A 166 -4.57 12.02 8.64
CA ILE A 166 -4.82 11.31 9.90
C ILE A 166 -6.04 11.88 10.62
N LEU A 167 -6.17 13.20 10.71
CA LEU A 167 -7.35 13.85 11.31
C LEU A 167 -8.65 13.52 10.57
N ALA A 168 -8.59 13.29 9.25
CA ALA A 168 -9.72 12.83 8.45
C ALA A 168 -10.06 11.34 8.61
N GLY A 169 -9.30 10.60 9.43
CA GLY A 169 -9.57 9.20 9.75
C GLY A 169 -8.69 8.19 9.01
N ALA A 170 -7.66 8.62 8.27
CA ALA A 170 -6.67 7.69 7.75
C ALA A 170 -5.86 7.07 8.91
N THR A 171 -5.56 5.79 8.81
CA THR A 171 -4.69 5.08 9.78
C THR A 171 -3.22 5.26 9.48
N SER A 172 -2.90 5.50 8.20
CA SER A 172 -1.53 5.65 7.70
C SER A 172 -1.52 6.53 6.45
N VAL A 173 -0.35 7.00 6.07
CA VAL A 173 -0.11 7.67 4.79
C VAL A 173 1.01 6.98 4.02
N THR A 174 0.91 6.93 2.69
CA THR A 174 1.99 6.47 1.82
C THR A 174 2.64 7.67 1.15
N THR A 175 3.97 7.72 1.16
CA THR A 175 4.71 8.79 0.50
C THR A 175 6.07 8.33 0.00
N SER A 176 6.44 8.80 -1.19
CA SER A 176 7.80 8.66 -1.74
C SER A 176 8.67 9.89 -1.48
N ARG A 177 8.18 10.84 -0.68
CA ARG A 177 8.93 12.04 -0.29
C ARG A 177 9.93 11.71 0.81
N ARG A 178 11.22 11.70 0.46
CA ARG A 178 12.32 11.34 1.37
C ARG A 178 12.41 12.28 2.58
N GLU A 179 12.05 13.55 2.39
CA GLU A 179 12.03 14.57 3.45
C GLU A 179 11.04 14.20 4.58
N LEU A 180 10.04 13.36 4.29
CA LEU A 180 9.09 12.86 5.29
C LEU A 180 9.55 11.56 5.96
N TRP A 181 10.58 10.89 5.43
CA TRP A 181 11.10 9.66 6.01
C TRP A 181 12.07 9.88 7.18
N THR A 182 12.59 11.09 7.35
CA THR A 182 13.65 11.40 8.31
C THR A 182 13.16 11.87 9.68
N LYS A 183 11.85 11.92 9.91
CA LYS A 183 11.23 12.44 11.14
C LYS A 183 10.52 11.37 11.96
N SER A 184 11.18 10.25 12.19
CA SER A 184 10.69 9.25 13.18
C SER A 184 11.75 8.95 14.22
#